data_3af0f3196f4579f207ff6855616dab70
#
_entry.id   3af0f3196f4579f207ff6855616dab70
#
_cell.length_a   1.000
_cell.length_b   1.000
_cell.length_c   1.000
_cell.angle_alpha   90.00
_cell.angle_beta   90.00
_cell.angle_gamma   90.00
#
_symmetry.space_group_name_H-M   'P 1'
#
loop_
_entity.id
_entity.type
_entity.pdbx_description
1 polymer ?
#
loop_
_entity_poly.entity_id
_entity_poly.type
_entity_poly.pdbx_seq_one_letter_code
_entity_poly.pdbx_strand_id
1 'polypeptide(L)'
;LLLIATACQTVNYPDVIHLEGGKLHIQGIALDKKENCLYSSFTSAFFKSDLEGNIIGSVTGINGHLGAMTYDEKTKTVYASLEIKDDEIGRGVSDALGAERHKKAASRFYIAEIDVRKIDRLEVPFEEVMKLHAIDEVAKDYLDTVVVNGQALEHKYGCSGMDGVAIAPSFGTKSKEKYLYVAYGIYGDTTRVDNDYNILLCFKMDDLKNPVHKYFVKTGNTRYGVQNMTYDKAS
;
A
#
# COMPACT_ATOMS: atom_id res chain seq x y z
N LEU A 1 22.44 -40.67 22.02
CA LEU A 1 22.33 -39.62 21.02
C LEU A 1 20.88 -39.59 20.53
N LEU A 2 20.08 -38.62 21.02
CA LEU A 2 18.67 -38.45 20.66
C LEU A 2 18.64 -37.55 19.41
N LEU A 3 18.38 -38.14 18.22
CA LEU A 3 18.10 -37.34 17.03
C LEU A 3 16.66 -36.85 17.11
N ILE A 4 16.50 -35.56 17.42
CA ILE A 4 15.21 -34.89 17.27
C ILE A 4 15.08 -34.53 15.78
N ALA A 5 14.34 -35.34 15.05
CA ALA A 5 13.90 -34.98 13.71
C ALA A 5 12.81 -33.90 13.82
N THR A 6 13.18 -32.65 13.61
CA THR A 6 12.19 -31.59 13.36
C THR A 6 11.54 -31.87 12.01
N ALA A 7 10.35 -32.45 12.03
CA ALA A 7 9.50 -32.51 10.85
C ALA A 7 9.20 -31.06 10.43
N CYS A 8 9.68 -30.68 9.26
CA CYS A 8 9.25 -29.45 8.59
C CYS A 8 7.77 -29.66 8.23
N GLN A 9 6.85 -29.17 9.05
CA GLN A 9 5.44 -29.15 8.69
C GLN A 9 5.31 -28.21 7.49
N THR A 10 5.02 -28.76 6.33
CA THR A 10 4.56 -27.98 5.18
C THR A 10 3.21 -27.37 5.56
N VAL A 11 3.19 -26.07 5.83
CA VAL A 11 1.93 -25.34 6.03
C VAL A 11 1.14 -25.43 4.73
N ASN A 12 0.00 -26.08 4.77
CA ASN A 12 -0.91 -26.16 3.63
C ASN A 12 -1.79 -24.90 3.68
N TYR A 13 -1.53 -23.94 2.80
CA TYR A 13 -2.34 -22.74 2.71
C TYR A 13 -3.69 -23.07 2.06
N PRO A 14 -4.82 -22.53 2.56
CA PRO A 14 -6.11 -22.72 1.93
C PRO A 14 -6.15 -22.01 0.56
N ASP A 15 -6.87 -22.59 -0.40
CA ASP A 15 -7.08 -21.99 -1.72
C ASP A 15 -7.96 -20.74 -1.65
N VAL A 16 -8.83 -20.65 -0.63
CA VAL A 16 -9.78 -19.55 -0.42
C VAL A 16 -9.86 -19.23 1.06
N ILE A 17 -9.79 -17.96 1.39
CA ILE A 17 -10.06 -17.43 2.74
C ILE A 17 -11.22 -16.46 2.63
N HIS A 18 -12.29 -16.71 3.38
CA HIS A 18 -13.44 -15.81 3.47
C HIS A 18 -13.25 -14.87 4.66
N LEU A 19 -13.26 -13.55 4.40
CA LEU A 19 -13.17 -12.52 5.43
C LEU A 19 -14.48 -11.73 5.48
N GLU A 20 -15.04 -11.61 6.66
CA GLU A 20 -16.20 -10.75 6.92
C GLU A 20 -15.77 -9.56 7.78
N GLY A 21 -16.34 -8.38 7.55
CA GLY A 21 -16.14 -7.23 8.44
C GLY A 21 -15.85 -5.87 7.80
N GLY A 22 -15.46 -5.81 6.53
CA GLY A 22 -15.28 -4.54 5.83
C GLY A 22 -16.55 -4.03 5.16
N LYS A 23 -16.82 -2.72 5.20
CA LYS A 23 -17.92 -2.11 4.43
C LYS A 23 -17.60 -1.99 2.94
N LEU A 24 -16.30 -1.98 2.59
CA LEU A 24 -15.77 -1.83 1.25
C LEU A 24 -14.96 -3.08 0.88
N HIS A 25 -14.46 -3.15 -0.35
CA HIS A 25 -13.70 -4.31 -0.81
C HIS A 25 -12.25 -4.32 -0.29
N ILE A 26 -11.60 -5.48 -0.34
CA ILE A 26 -10.18 -5.64 -0.01
C ILE A 26 -9.34 -4.93 -1.06
N GLN A 27 -8.39 -4.10 -0.59
CA GLN A 27 -7.45 -3.34 -1.41
C GLN A 27 -6.04 -3.93 -1.39
N GLY A 28 -5.64 -4.50 -0.26
CA GLY A 28 -4.32 -5.09 -0.11
C GLY A 28 -4.33 -6.24 0.89
N ILE A 29 -3.40 -7.17 0.70
CA ILE A 29 -3.17 -8.28 1.61
C ILE A 29 -1.68 -8.44 1.89
N ALA A 30 -1.34 -8.90 3.10
CA ALA A 30 0.02 -9.32 3.45
C ALA A 30 -0.04 -10.53 4.39
N LEU A 31 0.87 -11.49 4.20
CA LEU A 31 0.88 -12.74 4.92
C LEU A 31 2.06 -12.82 5.89
N ASP A 32 1.79 -13.08 7.16
CA ASP A 32 2.78 -13.54 8.13
C ASP A 32 2.81 -15.08 8.14
N LYS A 33 3.76 -15.64 7.40
CA LYS A 33 3.92 -17.10 7.29
C LYS A 33 4.32 -17.75 8.61
N LYS A 34 4.95 -17.02 9.52
CA LYS A 34 5.44 -17.54 10.79
C LYS A 34 4.30 -17.67 11.82
N GLU A 35 3.45 -16.67 11.86
CA GLU A 35 2.32 -16.64 12.79
C GLU A 35 1.02 -17.18 12.16
N ASN A 36 1.05 -17.56 10.86
CA ASN A 36 -0.12 -17.96 10.09
C ASN A 36 -1.25 -16.93 10.16
N CYS A 37 -0.91 -15.66 10.03
CA CYS A 37 -1.85 -14.56 10.04
C CYS A 37 -1.91 -13.87 8.68
N LEU A 38 -3.12 -13.48 8.28
CA LEU A 38 -3.36 -12.63 7.12
C LEU A 38 -3.71 -11.22 7.59
N TYR A 39 -3.07 -10.23 6.99
CA TYR A 39 -3.39 -8.82 7.14
C TYR A 39 -4.13 -8.34 5.90
N SER A 40 -5.23 -7.62 6.08
CA SER A 40 -6.08 -7.15 4.98
C SER A 40 -6.50 -5.71 5.20
N SER A 41 -6.42 -4.88 4.16
CA SER A 41 -7.00 -3.54 4.14
C SER A 41 -8.35 -3.55 3.43
N PHE A 42 -9.33 -2.87 4.03
CA PHE A 42 -10.67 -2.65 3.47
C PHE A 42 -10.94 -1.16 3.34
N THR A 43 -10.12 -0.48 2.57
CA THR A 43 -10.17 0.97 2.33
C THR A 43 -10.05 1.79 3.63
N SER A 44 -11.00 1.71 4.56
CA SER A 44 -11.03 2.48 5.81
C SER A 44 -10.88 1.63 7.07
N ALA A 45 -10.53 0.36 6.91
CA ALA A 45 -10.29 -0.56 8.01
C ALA A 45 -9.11 -1.49 7.71
N PHE A 46 -8.47 -1.98 8.76
CA PHE A 46 -7.40 -2.97 8.69
C PHE A 46 -7.77 -4.15 9.58
N PHE A 47 -7.63 -5.37 9.06
CA PHE A 47 -7.92 -6.59 9.77
C PHE A 47 -6.71 -7.50 9.86
N LYS A 48 -6.59 -8.17 11.00
CA LYS A 48 -5.71 -9.30 11.25
C LYS A 48 -6.59 -10.53 11.44
N SER A 49 -6.40 -11.55 10.63
CA SER A 49 -7.14 -12.81 10.71
C SER A 49 -6.19 -14.00 10.78
N ASP A 50 -6.71 -15.16 11.18
CA ASP A 50 -6.08 -16.43 10.91
C ASP A 50 -6.31 -16.87 9.44
N LEU A 51 -5.84 -18.05 9.07
CA LEU A 51 -5.97 -18.58 7.71
C LEU A 51 -7.34 -19.23 7.47
N GLU A 52 -8.14 -19.44 8.49
CA GLU A 52 -9.55 -19.87 8.45
C GLU A 52 -10.49 -18.68 8.21
N GLY A 53 -9.98 -17.43 8.28
CA GLY A 53 -10.74 -16.19 8.10
C GLY A 53 -11.34 -15.61 9.38
N ASN A 54 -11.03 -16.18 10.55
CA ASN A 54 -11.48 -15.62 11.83
C ASN A 54 -10.71 -14.33 12.12
N ILE A 55 -11.43 -13.25 12.40
CA ILE A 55 -10.81 -11.96 12.73
C ILE A 55 -10.25 -12.02 14.15
N ILE A 56 -8.92 -11.84 14.26
CA ILE A 56 -8.17 -11.80 15.53
C ILE A 56 -8.14 -10.38 16.09
N GLY A 57 -8.04 -9.40 15.20
CA GLY A 57 -7.98 -7.99 15.58
C GLY A 57 -8.30 -7.08 14.41
N SER A 58 -8.64 -5.83 14.70
CA SER A 58 -8.93 -4.83 13.69
C SER A 58 -8.51 -3.43 14.13
N VAL A 59 -8.28 -2.56 13.16
CA VAL A 59 -7.96 -1.15 13.39
C VAL A 59 -9.09 -0.29 12.84
N THR A 60 -9.51 0.68 13.62
CA THR A 60 -10.58 1.63 13.30
C THR A 60 -10.11 3.07 13.30
N GLY A 61 -10.96 4.00 12.83
CA GLY A 61 -10.65 5.43 12.80
C GLY A 61 -9.80 5.87 11.60
N ILE A 62 -9.51 4.96 10.64
CA ILE A 62 -8.75 5.30 9.44
C ILE A 62 -9.63 6.18 8.54
N ASN A 63 -9.26 7.45 8.43
CA ASN A 63 -9.92 8.39 7.53
C ASN A 63 -9.10 8.54 6.25
N GLY A 64 -9.42 7.72 5.24
CA GLY A 64 -8.72 7.69 3.97
C GLY A 64 -8.82 6.33 3.29
N HIS A 65 -8.16 6.22 2.14
CA HIS A 65 -8.08 5.00 1.35
C HIS A 65 -6.78 4.24 1.69
N LEU A 66 -6.89 3.23 2.56
CA LEU A 66 -5.81 2.31 2.88
C LEU A 66 -5.75 1.23 1.78
N GLY A 67 -4.68 1.23 1.00
CA GLY A 67 -4.52 0.45 -0.22
C GLY A 67 -3.59 -0.74 -0.10
N ALA A 68 -2.66 -0.86 -1.07
CA ALA A 68 -1.66 -1.92 -1.14
C ALA A 68 -0.77 -1.98 0.09
N MET A 69 -0.28 -3.18 0.41
CA MET A 69 0.56 -3.38 1.59
C MET A 69 1.63 -4.45 1.41
N THR A 70 2.65 -4.36 2.23
CA THR A 70 3.72 -5.36 2.38
C THR A 70 4.07 -5.55 3.85
N TYR A 71 4.57 -6.73 4.21
CA TYR A 71 4.90 -7.08 5.59
C TYR A 71 6.39 -7.32 5.76
N ASP A 72 7.01 -6.70 6.77
CA ASP A 72 8.35 -7.03 7.22
C ASP A 72 8.32 -7.92 8.46
N GLU A 73 8.62 -9.19 8.25
CA GLU A 73 8.64 -10.19 9.32
C GLU A 73 9.65 -9.86 10.44
N LYS A 74 10.75 -9.18 10.09
CA LYS A 74 11.81 -8.85 11.06
C LYS A 74 11.33 -7.83 12.10
N THR A 75 10.62 -6.80 11.66
CA THR A 75 10.12 -5.72 12.53
C THR A 75 8.68 -5.94 12.99
N LYS A 76 7.99 -6.94 12.44
CA LYS A 76 6.55 -7.18 12.65
C LYS A 76 5.71 -5.95 12.27
N THR A 77 6.03 -5.38 11.12
CA THR A 77 5.43 -4.14 10.64
C THR A 77 4.81 -4.37 9.25
N VAL A 78 3.58 -3.95 9.07
CA VAL A 78 2.98 -3.78 7.75
C VAL A 78 3.20 -2.35 7.29
N TYR A 79 3.68 -2.18 6.06
CA TYR A 79 3.75 -0.90 5.37
C TYR A 79 2.65 -0.88 4.31
N ALA A 80 1.82 0.16 4.33
CA ALA A 80 0.69 0.29 3.41
C ALA A 80 0.61 1.70 2.81
N SER A 81 0.02 1.82 1.64
CA SER A 81 -0.37 3.11 1.08
C SER A 81 -1.62 3.63 1.79
N LEU A 82 -1.63 4.92 2.14
CA LEU A 82 -2.81 5.60 2.66
C LEU A 82 -2.98 6.93 1.94
N GLU A 83 -4.15 7.16 1.38
CA GLU A 83 -4.47 8.33 0.58
C GLU A 83 -5.68 9.07 1.13
N ILE A 84 -5.57 10.40 1.16
CA ILE A 84 -6.67 11.32 1.44
C ILE A 84 -6.79 12.23 0.24
N LYS A 85 -7.82 12.04 -0.59
CA LYS A 85 -8.01 12.76 -1.86
C LYS A 85 -9.40 13.36 -1.98
N ASP A 86 -9.54 14.37 -2.83
CA ASP A 86 -10.83 14.91 -3.29
C ASP A 86 -11.07 14.51 -4.75
N ASP A 87 -11.07 13.24 -5.01
CA ASP A 87 -11.51 12.62 -6.26
C ASP A 87 -12.78 11.78 -6.04
N GLU A 88 -13.23 11.07 -7.04
CA GLU A 88 -14.42 10.21 -6.92
C GLU A 88 -14.26 9.16 -5.81
N ILE A 89 -13.07 8.53 -5.72
CA ILE A 89 -12.75 7.54 -4.70
C ILE A 89 -12.72 8.18 -3.31
N GLY A 90 -12.00 9.29 -3.13
CA GLY A 90 -11.91 9.99 -1.84
C GLY A 90 -13.26 10.50 -1.35
N ARG A 91 -14.12 11.02 -2.27
CA ARG A 91 -15.50 11.41 -1.93
C ARG A 91 -16.33 10.19 -1.52
N GLY A 92 -16.22 9.09 -2.24
CA GLY A 92 -16.91 7.83 -1.89
C GLY A 92 -16.52 7.30 -0.52
N VAL A 93 -15.24 7.36 -0.15
CA VAL A 93 -14.75 6.99 1.19
C VAL A 93 -15.33 7.91 2.25
N SER A 94 -15.28 9.25 2.05
CA SER A 94 -15.83 10.22 3.00
C SER A 94 -17.33 10.02 3.22
N ASP A 95 -18.08 9.79 2.15
CA ASP A 95 -19.52 9.53 2.21
C ASP A 95 -19.83 8.23 2.97
N ALA A 96 -19.07 7.16 2.72
CA ALA A 96 -19.23 5.87 3.40
C ALA A 96 -18.93 5.95 4.91
N LEU A 97 -18.02 6.84 5.31
CA LEU A 97 -17.64 7.08 6.70
C LEU A 97 -18.52 8.13 7.39
N GLY A 98 -19.36 8.89 6.65
CA GLY A 98 -20.05 10.07 7.17
C GLY A 98 -19.09 11.20 7.57
N ALA A 99 -17.91 11.26 6.96
CA ALA A 99 -16.87 12.23 7.26
C ALA A 99 -16.98 13.47 6.36
N GLU A 100 -16.38 14.59 6.79
CA GLU A 100 -16.26 15.78 5.94
C GLU A 100 -15.41 15.46 4.69
N ARG A 101 -15.85 15.97 3.53
CA ARG A 101 -15.10 15.87 2.28
C ARG A 101 -13.85 16.74 2.32
N HIS A 102 -12.74 16.19 1.88
CA HIS A 102 -11.49 16.92 1.76
C HIS A 102 -11.50 17.82 0.53
N LYS A 103 -10.81 18.98 0.61
CA LYS A 103 -10.56 19.84 -0.56
C LYS A 103 -9.37 19.27 -1.35
N LYS A 104 -9.38 19.40 -2.68
CA LYS A 104 -8.27 18.93 -3.56
C LYS A 104 -6.89 19.41 -3.08
N ALA A 105 -6.78 20.69 -2.67
CA ALA A 105 -5.54 21.25 -2.14
C ALA A 105 -5.06 20.59 -0.82
N ALA A 106 -5.93 19.85 -0.13
CA ALA A 106 -5.62 19.13 1.09
C ALA A 106 -5.33 17.65 0.84
N SER A 107 -5.25 17.20 -0.43
CA SER A 107 -4.88 15.82 -0.76
C SER A 107 -3.50 15.48 -0.19
N ARG A 108 -3.41 14.32 0.44
CA ARG A 108 -2.21 13.83 1.12
C ARG A 108 -2.01 12.35 0.83
N PHE A 109 -0.75 11.97 0.78
CA PHE A 109 -0.30 10.61 0.51
C PHE A 109 0.68 10.19 1.58
N TYR A 110 0.47 9.00 2.14
CA TYR A 110 1.27 8.51 3.25
C TYR A 110 1.71 7.06 3.04
N ILE A 111 2.88 6.73 3.57
CA ILE A 111 3.19 5.36 3.98
C ILE A 111 2.67 5.22 5.40
N ALA A 112 1.73 4.30 5.61
CA ALA A 112 1.29 3.88 6.93
C ALA A 112 2.20 2.76 7.43
N GLU A 113 2.94 3.01 8.50
CA GLU A 113 3.77 2.04 9.23
C GLU A 113 2.93 1.48 10.38
N ILE A 114 2.56 0.20 10.32
CA ILE A 114 1.57 -0.44 11.18
C ILE A 114 2.24 -1.51 12.03
N ASP A 115 2.34 -1.31 13.34
CA ASP A 115 2.85 -2.31 14.29
C ASP A 115 1.78 -3.36 14.59
N VAL A 116 1.87 -4.51 13.89
CA VAL A 116 0.85 -5.57 14.00
C VAL A 116 0.86 -6.32 15.33
N ARG A 117 1.89 -6.13 16.19
CA ARG A 117 1.95 -6.71 17.54
C ARG A 117 0.92 -6.10 18.47
N LYS A 118 0.54 -4.85 18.18
CA LYS A 118 -0.43 -4.08 18.97
C LYS A 118 -1.88 -4.33 18.54
N ILE A 119 -2.08 -5.13 17.49
CA ILE A 119 -3.41 -5.48 17.00
C ILE A 119 -3.82 -6.82 17.61
N ASP A 120 -4.25 -6.77 18.86
CA ASP A 120 -4.57 -7.92 19.72
C ASP A 120 -6.07 -8.01 20.08
N ARG A 121 -6.86 -7.03 19.61
CA ARG A 121 -8.32 -6.92 19.83
C ARG A 121 -9.00 -6.27 18.63
N LEU A 122 -10.32 -6.32 18.63
CA LEU A 122 -11.12 -5.57 17.65
C LEU A 122 -11.11 -4.08 17.96
N GLU A 123 -11.24 -3.25 16.90
CA GLU A 123 -11.43 -1.81 16.96
C GLU A 123 -10.32 -1.05 17.69
N VAL A 124 -9.06 -1.48 17.52
CA VAL A 124 -7.91 -0.71 18.02
C VAL A 124 -7.88 0.64 17.31
N PRO A 125 -7.82 1.78 18.02
CA PRO A 125 -7.65 3.09 17.40
C PRO A 125 -6.38 3.15 16.56
N PHE A 126 -6.44 3.74 15.37
CA PHE A 126 -5.28 3.75 14.45
C PHE A 126 -4.07 4.48 15.05
N GLU A 127 -4.30 5.47 15.90
CA GLU A 127 -3.25 6.23 16.58
C GLU A 127 -2.37 5.37 17.51
N GLU A 128 -2.88 4.25 18.01
CA GLU A 128 -2.13 3.34 18.86
C GLU A 128 -1.13 2.48 18.07
N VAL A 129 -1.42 2.24 16.79
CA VAL A 129 -0.73 1.21 16.00
C VAL A 129 -0.10 1.72 14.72
N MET A 130 -0.53 2.89 14.20
CA MET A 130 -0.07 3.44 12.94
C MET A 130 0.77 4.70 13.14
N LYS A 131 1.87 4.77 12.39
CA LYS A 131 2.64 5.98 12.18
C LYS A 131 2.55 6.35 10.70
N LEU A 132 2.22 7.62 10.42
CA LEU A 132 2.04 8.09 9.05
C LEU A 132 3.26 8.90 8.61
N HIS A 133 3.82 8.52 7.46
CA HIS A 133 4.93 9.22 6.82
C HIS A 133 4.41 9.87 5.54
N ALA A 134 4.32 11.20 5.53
CA ALA A 134 3.87 11.95 4.36
C ALA A 134 4.85 11.82 3.20
N ILE A 135 4.35 11.59 1.99
CA ILE A 135 5.12 11.53 0.75
C ILE A 135 4.78 12.75 -0.09
N ASP A 136 5.52 13.83 0.14
CA ASP A 136 5.31 15.10 -0.54
C ASP A 136 5.54 15.01 -2.04
N GLU A 137 6.41 14.08 -2.50
CA GLU A 137 6.71 13.87 -3.92
C GLU A 137 5.46 13.39 -4.69
N VAL A 138 4.67 12.48 -4.13
CA VAL A 138 3.41 12.03 -4.74
C VAL A 138 2.37 13.13 -4.70
N ALA A 139 2.25 13.84 -3.58
CA ALA A 139 1.31 14.96 -3.45
C ALA A 139 1.60 16.06 -4.47
N LYS A 140 2.88 16.35 -4.70
CA LYS A 140 3.34 17.31 -5.72
C LYS A 140 2.92 16.87 -7.12
N ASP A 141 3.23 15.63 -7.52
CA ASP A 141 2.88 15.12 -8.85
C ASP A 141 1.34 15.04 -9.04
N TYR A 142 0.60 14.74 -7.99
CA TYR A 142 -0.86 14.73 -8.01
C TYR A 142 -1.47 16.11 -8.18
N LEU A 143 -0.92 17.14 -7.55
CA LEU A 143 -1.43 18.50 -7.61
C LEU A 143 -0.89 19.32 -8.78
N ASP A 144 0.17 18.85 -9.44
CA ASP A 144 0.86 19.57 -10.51
C ASP A 144 0.12 19.43 -11.85
N THR A 145 0.34 20.41 -12.73
CA THR A 145 -0.19 20.45 -14.08
C THR A 145 0.98 20.43 -15.07
N VAL A 146 0.91 19.60 -16.08
CA VAL A 146 1.90 19.52 -17.14
C VAL A 146 1.29 19.96 -18.47
N VAL A 147 2.07 20.68 -19.30
CA VAL A 147 1.66 21.03 -20.66
C VAL A 147 2.30 20.06 -21.64
N VAL A 148 1.48 19.28 -22.34
CA VAL A 148 1.92 18.31 -23.34
C VAL A 148 1.22 18.63 -24.66
N ASN A 149 1.99 18.83 -25.74
CA ASN A 149 1.46 19.20 -27.05
C ASN A 149 0.50 20.42 -27.02
N GLY A 150 0.75 21.38 -26.13
CA GLY A 150 -0.08 22.58 -25.97
C GLY A 150 -1.35 22.39 -25.13
N GLN A 151 -1.61 21.19 -24.62
CA GLN A 151 -2.72 20.88 -23.73
C GLN A 151 -2.25 20.83 -22.27
N ALA A 152 -2.94 21.56 -21.38
CA ALA A 152 -2.70 21.46 -19.95
C ALA A 152 -3.39 20.21 -19.39
N LEU A 153 -2.61 19.33 -18.76
CA LEU A 153 -3.08 18.09 -18.16
C LEU A 153 -2.85 18.17 -16.65
N GLU A 154 -3.90 18.03 -15.87
CA GLU A 154 -3.79 17.87 -14.41
C GLU A 154 -3.17 16.52 -14.07
N HIS A 155 -2.59 16.42 -12.88
CA HIS A 155 -1.94 15.21 -12.37
C HIS A 155 -0.73 14.82 -13.22
N LYS A 156 0.40 15.46 -12.96
CA LYS A 156 1.66 15.19 -13.65
C LYS A 156 1.96 13.69 -13.69
N TYR A 157 2.47 13.21 -14.81
CA TYR A 157 2.66 11.77 -15.11
C TYR A 157 1.37 10.95 -14.98
N GLY A 158 0.21 11.56 -15.04
CA GLY A 158 -1.06 10.89 -14.79
C GLY A 158 -1.22 10.36 -13.37
N CYS A 159 -0.58 10.97 -12.38
CA CYS A 159 -0.63 10.53 -11.01
C CYS A 159 -2.07 10.49 -10.49
N SER A 160 -2.61 9.30 -10.25
CA SER A 160 -3.96 9.07 -9.70
C SER A 160 -3.94 8.65 -8.24
N GLY A 161 -2.78 8.25 -7.73
CA GLY A 161 -2.59 7.77 -6.36
C GLY A 161 -1.55 6.68 -6.26
N MET A 162 -1.36 6.16 -5.05
CA MET A 162 -0.36 5.15 -4.72
C MET A 162 -1.03 3.78 -4.55
N ASP A 163 -0.76 2.87 -5.48
CA ASP A 163 -1.43 1.56 -5.52
C ASP A 163 -0.49 0.36 -5.34
N GLY A 164 0.81 0.58 -5.19
CA GLY A 164 1.77 -0.50 -5.01
C GLY A 164 2.74 -0.21 -3.86
N VAL A 165 2.96 -1.20 -2.98
CA VAL A 165 3.96 -1.11 -1.90
C VAL A 165 4.70 -2.44 -1.80
N ALA A 166 6.05 -2.42 -1.83
CA ALA A 166 6.87 -3.62 -1.67
C ALA A 166 8.16 -3.35 -0.92
N ILE A 167 8.67 -4.34 -0.20
CA ILE A 167 10.02 -4.33 0.36
C ILE A 167 10.91 -5.20 -0.51
N ALA A 168 11.97 -4.61 -1.05
CA ALA A 168 12.92 -5.28 -1.93
C ALA A 168 14.35 -4.73 -1.73
N PRO A 169 15.40 -5.46 -2.16
CA PRO A 169 16.72 -4.88 -2.28
C PRO A 169 16.76 -3.81 -3.38
N SER A 170 17.81 -2.99 -3.39
CA SER A 170 18.01 -2.00 -4.46
C SER A 170 18.17 -2.67 -5.82
N PHE A 171 17.54 -2.11 -6.85
CA PHE A 171 17.59 -2.65 -8.21
C PHE A 171 19.02 -2.74 -8.74
N GLY A 172 19.32 -3.86 -9.43
CA GLY A 172 20.61 -4.10 -10.06
C GLY A 172 21.77 -4.32 -9.08
N THR A 173 21.50 -4.50 -7.79
CA THR A 173 22.53 -4.75 -6.78
C THR A 173 22.39 -6.15 -6.18
N LYS A 174 23.52 -6.70 -5.70
CA LYS A 174 23.54 -7.91 -4.85
C LYS A 174 23.42 -7.58 -3.36
N SER A 175 23.09 -6.30 -3.03
CA SER A 175 22.92 -5.87 -1.66
C SER A 175 21.77 -6.60 -1.01
N LYS A 176 21.92 -6.93 0.28
CA LYS A 176 20.83 -7.45 1.13
C LYS A 176 20.09 -6.32 1.86
N GLU A 177 20.52 -5.08 1.67
CA GLU A 177 19.85 -3.92 2.25
C GLU A 177 18.46 -3.80 1.64
N LYS A 178 17.46 -3.66 2.51
CA LYS A 178 16.07 -3.54 2.12
C LYS A 178 15.68 -2.07 1.96
N TYR A 179 14.87 -1.82 0.96
CA TYR A 179 14.23 -0.54 0.68
C TYR A 179 12.73 -0.75 0.60
N LEU A 180 11.96 0.29 0.91
CA LEU A 180 10.54 0.33 0.63
C LEU A 180 10.32 0.99 -0.72
N TYR A 181 9.57 0.33 -1.58
CA TYR A 181 9.13 0.84 -2.87
C TYR A 181 7.67 1.19 -2.82
N VAL A 182 7.33 2.36 -3.36
CA VAL A 182 5.95 2.81 -3.54
C VAL A 182 5.74 3.08 -5.02
N ALA A 183 4.74 2.43 -5.61
CA ALA A 183 4.35 2.65 -7.00
C ALA A 183 3.16 3.58 -7.09
N TYR A 184 3.22 4.48 -8.05
CA TYR A 184 2.08 5.27 -8.49
C TYR A 184 2.15 5.47 -10.00
N GLY A 185 1.05 5.81 -10.57
CA GLY A 185 0.98 6.02 -11.99
C GLY A 185 -0.43 6.25 -12.45
N ILE A 186 -0.64 5.94 -13.69
CA ILE A 186 -1.78 6.31 -14.46
C ILE A 186 -2.94 5.39 -14.17
N TYR A 187 -4.09 6.01 -14.04
CA TYR A 187 -5.31 5.27 -13.84
C TYR A 187 -6.44 5.86 -14.68
N GLY A 188 -7.03 5.01 -15.53
CA GLY A 188 -8.33 5.27 -16.12
C GLY A 188 -8.38 6.09 -17.40
N ASP A 189 -7.32 6.79 -17.81
CA ASP A 189 -7.37 7.64 -19.02
C ASP A 189 -6.32 7.23 -20.06
N THR A 190 -6.74 6.38 -21.00
CA THR A 190 -5.89 5.93 -22.12
C THR A 190 -5.73 6.99 -23.21
N THR A 191 -6.41 8.12 -23.12
CA THR A 191 -6.27 9.23 -24.09
C THR A 191 -5.13 10.18 -23.74
N ARG A 192 -4.60 10.09 -22.51
CA ARG A 192 -3.46 10.91 -22.10
C ARG A 192 -2.21 10.55 -22.88
N VAL A 193 -1.52 11.58 -23.32
CA VAL A 193 -0.26 11.44 -24.10
C VAL A 193 1.00 11.32 -23.23
N ASP A 194 0.89 11.53 -21.91
CA ASP A 194 1.98 11.45 -20.93
C ASP A 194 1.89 10.18 -20.05
N ASN A 195 1.19 9.16 -20.53
CA ASN A 195 0.74 7.96 -19.80
C ASN A 195 1.65 6.74 -19.99
N ASP A 196 2.91 6.94 -20.36
CA ASP A 196 3.81 5.84 -20.74
C ASP A 196 4.56 5.20 -19.58
N TYR A 197 4.54 5.82 -18.40
CA TYR A 197 5.39 5.41 -17.29
C TYR A 197 4.61 5.20 -16.01
N ASN A 198 4.86 4.10 -15.33
CA ASN A 198 4.61 3.96 -13.92
C ASN A 198 5.83 4.48 -13.14
N ILE A 199 5.60 5.12 -12.01
CA ILE A 199 6.63 5.74 -11.19
C ILE A 199 6.85 4.88 -9.95
N LEU A 200 8.12 4.61 -9.63
CA LEU A 200 8.51 3.93 -8.39
C LEU A 200 9.37 4.86 -7.55
N LEU A 201 8.92 5.21 -6.37
CA LEU A 201 9.75 5.84 -5.35
C LEU A 201 10.41 4.77 -4.49
N CYS A 202 11.69 4.95 -4.20
CA CYS A 202 12.48 4.07 -3.38
C CYS A 202 12.91 4.80 -2.12
N PHE A 203 12.62 4.23 -0.95
CA PHE A 203 12.93 4.80 0.36
C PHE A 203 13.84 3.88 1.15
N LYS A 204 14.77 4.46 1.92
CA LYS A 204 15.43 3.71 2.99
C LYS A 204 14.42 3.39 4.09
N MET A 205 14.57 2.22 4.73
CA MET A 205 13.64 1.78 5.77
C MET A 205 13.68 2.67 7.03
N ASP A 206 14.72 3.45 7.22
CA ASP A 206 14.89 4.41 8.32
C ASP A 206 14.51 5.86 7.96
N ASP A 207 14.23 6.14 6.66
CA ASP A 207 13.76 7.44 6.18
C ASP A 207 12.66 7.26 5.12
N LEU A 208 11.42 7.17 5.58
CA LEU A 208 10.23 6.98 4.73
C LEU A 208 9.63 8.31 4.22
N LYS A 209 10.31 9.44 4.42
CA LYS A 209 9.88 10.75 3.93
C LYS A 209 10.61 11.16 2.66
N ASN A 210 11.91 10.85 2.59
CA ASN A 210 12.78 11.32 1.53
C ASN A 210 13.13 10.15 0.61
N PRO A 211 12.55 10.07 -0.60
CA PRO A 211 12.90 9.02 -1.54
C PRO A 211 14.35 9.19 -2.00
N VAL A 212 15.12 8.10 -1.98
CA VAL A 212 16.51 8.10 -2.48
C VAL A 212 16.57 7.94 -3.99
N HIS A 213 15.52 7.36 -4.60
CA HIS A 213 15.40 7.22 -6.05
C HIS A 213 13.95 7.38 -6.50
N LYS A 214 13.78 7.91 -7.71
CA LYS A 214 12.52 7.96 -8.45
C LYS A 214 12.76 7.30 -9.81
N TYR A 215 12.18 6.13 -10.01
CA TYR A 215 12.31 5.37 -11.25
C TYR A 215 11.10 5.59 -12.15
N PHE A 216 11.35 5.67 -13.44
CA PHE A 216 10.33 5.74 -14.48
C PHE A 216 10.32 4.41 -15.23
N VAL A 217 9.33 3.60 -14.99
CA VAL A 217 9.17 2.29 -15.61
C VAL A 217 8.26 2.43 -16.82
N LYS A 218 8.83 2.29 -18.02
CA LYS A 218 8.05 2.41 -19.26
C LYS A 218 7.15 1.18 -19.43
N THR A 219 5.87 1.37 -19.28
CA THR A 219 4.84 0.33 -19.44
C THR A 219 3.97 0.54 -20.66
N GLY A 220 4.16 1.68 -21.36
CA GLY A 220 3.27 2.13 -22.40
C GLY A 220 1.97 2.71 -21.84
N ASN A 221 1.13 3.25 -22.71
CA ASN A 221 -0.15 3.81 -22.32
C ASN A 221 -1.12 2.67 -21.94
N THR A 222 -1.31 2.47 -20.65
CA THR A 222 -2.18 1.43 -20.10
C THR A 222 -3.39 2.05 -19.39
N ARG A 223 -4.51 1.34 -19.39
CA ARG A 223 -5.72 1.77 -18.68
C ARG A 223 -5.54 1.75 -17.16
N TYR A 224 -4.72 0.83 -16.66
CA TYR A 224 -4.47 0.66 -15.24
C TYR A 224 -2.98 0.78 -14.97
N GLY A 225 -2.63 1.53 -13.94
CA GLY A 225 -1.29 1.57 -13.38
C GLY A 225 -0.98 0.33 -12.54
N VAL A 226 0.14 0.38 -11.82
CA VAL A 226 0.50 -0.66 -10.84
C VAL A 226 -0.52 -0.67 -9.72
N GLN A 227 -1.22 -1.79 -9.53
CA GLN A 227 -2.24 -1.96 -8.48
C GLN A 227 -1.67 -2.66 -7.23
N ASN A 228 -0.56 -3.37 -7.38
CA ASN A 228 0.14 -3.99 -6.27
C ASN A 228 1.56 -4.35 -6.68
N MET A 229 2.43 -4.62 -5.70
CA MET A 229 3.80 -5.07 -5.95
C MET A 229 4.21 -6.15 -4.95
N THR A 230 5.06 -7.04 -5.39
CA THR A 230 5.75 -7.99 -4.52
C THR A 230 7.18 -8.22 -5.00
N TYR A 231 8.04 -8.62 -4.10
CA TYR A 231 9.41 -9.04 -4.43
C TYR A 231 9.51 -10.56 -4.38
N ASP A 232 9.89 -11.14 -5.52
CA ASP A 232 10.22 -12.56 -5.59
C ASP A 232 11.72 -12.77 -5.31
N LYS A 233 12.05 -13.51 -4.26
CA LYS A 233 13.43 -13.83 -3.88
C LYS A 233 14.05 -14.91 -4.76
N ALA A 234 13.24 -15.63 -5.54
CA ALA A 234 13.69 -16.74 -6.37
C ALA A 234 14.11 -16.32 -7.81
N SER A 235 13.80 -15.07 -8.19
CA SER A 235 14.12 -14.48 -9.51
C SER A 235 15.49 -13.80 -9.55
#